data_edb401364b704b47848e0d333068ab7c
#
_entry.id   edb401364b704b47848e0d333068ab7c
#
_cell.length_a   1.000
_cell.length_b   1.000
_cell.length_c   1.000
_cell.angle_alpha   90.00
_cell.angle_beta   90.00
_cell.angle_gamma   90.00
#
_symmetry.space_group_name_H-M   'P 1'
#
loop_
_entity.id
_entity.type
_entity.pdbx_description
1 polymer ?
#
loop_
_entity_poly.entity_id
_entity_poly.type
_entity_poly.pdbx_seq_one_letter_code
_entity_poly.pdbx_strand_id
1 'polypeptide(L)'
;MTKINYQKWIRHHLPDRNELEKQKKTSFGYRPKLSFVVPLYKTPEKYLRRLTESFQEQTYSNWELCFSDGSGAQSPLTELLKELTAKDNRIKYVSHEEPLQISENTNSAIEIATGDFIAFADHDDELTPNALFECVKAINEKPQTLVIYTDEDKMSMDGHKFFQPHFKPDYNPDLLCTVNYIC
;
A
#
# COMPACT_ATOMS: atom_id res chain seq x y z
N MET A 1 -34.62 4.16 -7.15
CA MET A 1 -33.31 4.14 -6.43
C MET A 1 -32.48 5.31 -6.90
N THR A 2 -32.13 6.22 -6.03
CA THR A 2 -31.26 7.36 -6.38
C THR A 2 -29.84 6.82 -6.61
N LYS A 3 -29.33 6.98 -7.81
CA LYS A 3 -27.97 6.52 -8.17
C LYS A 3 -26.97 7.33 -7.35
N ILE A 4 -26.24 6.68 -6.44
CA ILE A 4 -25.20 7.32 -5.63
C ILE A 4 -24.09 7.80 -6.58
N ASN A 5 -23.76 9.08 -6.50
CA ASN A 5 -22.63 9.64 -7.24
C ASN A 5 -21.36 9.38 -6.42
N TYR A 6 -20.60 8.34 -6.79
CA TYR A 6 -19.42 7.91 -6.06
C TYR A 6 -18.33 9.00 -5.98
N GLN A 7 -18.13 9.80 -7.03
CA GLN A 7 -17.19 10.93 -6.99
C GLN A 7 -17.56 11.97 -5.94
N LYS A 8 -18.87 12.19 -5.74
CA LYS A 8 -19.35 13.09 -4.68
C LYS A 8 -19.16 12.45 -3.30
N TRP A 9 -19.39 11.14 -3.20
CA TRP A 9 -19.22 10.39 -1.95
C TRP A 9 -17.75 10.46 -1.48
N ILE A 10 -16.79 10.15 -2.34
CA ILE A 10 -15.35 10.23 -2.02
C ILE A 10 -14.97 11.60 -1.46
N ARG A 11 -15.37 12.69 -2.11
CA ARG A 11 -15.04 14.06 -1.66
C ARG A 11 -15.53 14.39 -0.24
N HIS A 12 -16.52 13.67 0.25
CA HIS A 12 -17.05 13.86 1.61
C HIS A 12 -16.45 12.89 2.63
N HIS A 13 -15.79 11.83 2.17
CA HIS A 13 -15.27 10.77 3.05
C HIS A 13 -13.75 10.74 3.12
N LEU A 14 -13.07 11.28 2.12
CA LEU A 14 -11.62 11.50 2.25
C LEU A 14 -11.35 12.74 3.12
N PRO A 15 -10.29 12.68 3.96
CA PRO A 15 -9.91 13.79 4.80
C PRO A 15 -9.53 15.02 3.98
N ASP A 16 -9.93 16.19 4.43
CA ASP A 16 -9.48 17.45 3.85
C ASP A 16 -8.04 17.78 4.28
N ARG A 17 -7.46 18.83 3.70
CA ARG A 17 -6.09 19.28 4.01
C ARG A 17 -5.88 19.55 5.51
N ASN A 18 -6.88 20.14 6.17
CA ASN A 18 -6.77 20.47 7.60
C ASN A 18 -6.74 19.20 8.45
N GLU A 19 -7.54 18.21 8.06
CA GLU A 19 -7.56 16.90 8.73
C GLU A 19 -6.24 16.16 8.53
N LEU A 20 -5.70 16.13 7.31
CA LEU A 20 -4.38 15.53 7.03
C LEU A 20 -3.27 16.20 7.86
N GLU A 21 -3.28 17.53 8.02
CA GLU A 21 -2.31 18.23 8.86
C GLU A 21 -2.48 17.93 10.36
N LYS A 22 -3.70 17.65 10.84
CA LYS A 22 -3.93 17.16 12.21
C LYS A 22 -3.39 15.73 12.38
N GLN A 23 -3.64 14.86 11.42
CA GLN A 23 -3.14 13.48 11.43
C GLN A 23 -1.61 13.44 11.55
N LYS A 24 -0.88 14.25 10.76
CA LYS A 24 0.59 14.36 10.85
C LYS A 24 1.10 14.76 12.23
N LYS A 25 0.29 15.49 13.01
CA LYS A 25 0.63 15.94 14.37
C LYS A 25 0.13 15.00 15.46
N THR A 26 -0.65 13.99 15.10
CA THR A 26 -1.21 13.03 16.05
C THR A 26 -0.12 12.12 16.59
N SER A 27 -0.09 11.96 17.91
CA SER A 27 0.80 11.02 18.59
C SER A 27 0.03 9.77 18.98
N PHE A 28 0.49 8.60 18.55
CA PHE A 28 -0.02 7.31 18.97
C PHE A 28 0.78 6.76 20.15
N GLY A 29 0.11 6.07 21.08
CA GLY A 29 0.75 5.37 22.19
C GLY A 29 1.64 4.23 21.74
N TYR A 30 1.20 3.48 20.71
CA TYR A 30 1.97 2.49 19.99
C TYR A 30 2.17 2.94 18.55
N ARG A 31 3.41 2.95 18.10
CA ARG A 31 3.80 3.41 16.76
C ARG A 31 4.49 2.29 15.98
N PRO A 32 3.72 1.28 15.53
CA PRO A 32 4.29 0.17 14.79
C PRO A 32 4.93 0.65 13.49
N LYS A 33 6.01 -0.02 13.09
CA LYS A 33 6.56 0.12 11.75
C LYS A 33 5.81 -0.80 10.80
N LEU A 34 5.30 -0.25 9.71
CA LEU A 34 4.57 -0.98 8.67
C LEU A 34 5.51 -1.27 7.50
N SER A 35 5.74 -2.53 7.19
CA SER A 35 6.52 -2.95 6.02
C SER A 35 5.58 -3.33 4.89
N PHE A 36 5.64 -2.59 3.80
CA PHE A 36 4.89 -2.91 2.58
C PHE A 36 5.77 -3.72 1.64
N VAL A 37 5.36 -4.94 1.35
CA VAL A 37 6.05 -5.85 0.43
C VAL A 37 5.42 -5.78 -0.95
N VAL A 38 6.24 -5.49 -1.94
CA VAL A 38 5.79 -5.21 -3.30
C VAL A 38 6.65 -6.02 -4.28
N PRO A 39 6.13 -7.11 -4.84
CA PRO A 39 6.81 -7.84 -5.89
C PRO A 39 6.73 -7.07 -7.21
N LEU A 40 7.87 -6.91 -7.88
CA LEU A 40 7.99 -6.24 -9.17
C LEU A 40 8.32 -7.27 -10.25
N TYR A 41 7.68 -7.17 -11.41
CA TYR A 41 7.99 -7.97 -12.58
C TYR A 41 7.70 -7.17 -13.85
N LYS A 42 8.78 -6.71 -14.51
CA LYS A 42 8.69 -5.87 -15.71
C LYS A 42 7.73 -4.68 -15.55
N THR A 43 7.66 -4.16 -14.34
CA THR A 43 6.76 -3.07 -13.95
C THR A 43 7.09 -1.81 -14.74
N PRO A 44 6.10 -1.14 -15.36
CA PRO A 44 6.32 0.17 -15.94
C PRO A 44 6.72 1.21 -14.88
N GLU A 45 7.81 1.95 -15.14
CA GLU A 45 8.38 2.94 -14.22
C GLU A 45 7.34 3.92 -13.64
N LYS A 46 6.39 4.35 -14.47
CA LYS A 46 5.34 5.31 -14.06
C LYS A 46 4.51 4.82 -12.88
N TYR A 47 4.21 3.52 -12.79
CA TYR A 47 3.43 2.96 -11.69
C TYR A 47 4.26 2.92 -10.41
N LEU A 48 5.51 2.47 -10.51
CA LEU A 48 6.39 2.43 -9.35
C LEU A 48 6.65 3.82 -8.76
N ARG A 49 6.75 4.86 -9.60
CA ARG A 49 6.85 6.26 -9.14
C ARG A 49 5.58 6.69 -8.42
N ARG A 50 4.39 6.44 -8.97
CA ARG A 50 3.11 6.81 -8.37
C ARG A 50 2.87 6.10 -7.03
N LEU A 51 3.12 4.78 -6.98
CA LEU A 51 3.08 4.03 -5.74
C LEU A 51 4.00 4.69 -4.70
N THR A 52 5.27 4.94 -5.04
CA THR A 52 6.23 5.55 -4.13
C THR A 52 5.79 6.93 -3.66
N GLU A 53 5.28 7.78 -4.55
CA GLU A 53 4.74 9.10 -4.22
C GLU A 53 3.57 8.99 -3.24
N SER A 54 2.64 8.04 -3.43
CA SER A 54 1.51 7.83 -2.52
C SER A 54 1.96 7.46 -1.09
N PHE A 55 3.10 6.76 -0.95
CA PHE A 55 3.70 6.49 0.35
C PHE A 55 4.38 7.73 0.96
N GLN A 56 5.05 8.54 0.17
CA GLN A 56 5.67 9.78 0.65
C GLN A 56 4.65 10.81 1.13
N GLU A 57 3.42 10.76 0.61
CA GLU A 57 2.29 11.60 1.01
C GLU A 57 1.58 11.14 2.28
N GLN A 58 1.89 9.94 2.80
CA GLN A 58 1.23 9.41 3.99
C GLN A 58 1.38 10.31 5.22
N THR A 59 0.28 10.48 5.97
CA THR A 59 0.27 11.25 7.20
C THR A 59 0.96 10.52 8.36
N TYR A 60 1.08 9.18 8.29
CA TYR A 60 1.87 8.37 9.20
C TYR A 60 3.23 8.05 8.58
N SER A 61 4.32 8.34 9.27
CA SER A 61 5.68 8.33 8.70
C SER A 61 6.50 7.08 8.99
N ASN A 62 6.07 6.21 9.95
CA ASN A 62 6.85 5.03 10.34
C ASN A 62 6.49 3.81 9.48
N TRP A 63 6.89 3.86 8.24
CA TRP A 63 6.70 2.81 7.24
C TRP A 63 7.98 2.54 6.47
N GLU A 64 8.02 1.43 5.77
CA GLU A 64 9.02 1.11 4.77
C GLU A 64 8.41 0.42 3.56
N LEU A 65 9.00 0.63 2.37
CA LEU A 65 8.71 -0.09 1.15
C LEU A 65 9.81 -1.11 0.88
N CYS A 66 9.43 -2.36 0.73
CA CYS A 66 10.30 -3.49 0.47
C CYS A 66 10.00 -4.03 -0.93
N PHE A 67 10.76 -3.60 -1.93
CA PHE A 67 10.63 -4.08 -3.30
C PHE A 67 11.46 -5.33 -3.53
N SER A 68 10.87 -6.32 -4.21
CA SER A 68 11.63 -7.44 -4.79
C SER A 68 11.45 -7.43 -6.30
N ASP A 69 12.53 -7.24 -7.02
CA ASP A 69 12.50 -7.21 -8.48
C ASP A 69 12.87 -8.58 -9.07
N GLY A 70 11.83 -9.34 -9.37
CA GLY A 70 11.90 -10.66 -10.01
C GLY A 70 11.99 -10.61 -11.53
N SER A 71 12.36 -9.48 -12.14
CA SER A 71 12.44 -9.35 -13.61
C SER A 71 13.67 -10.03 -14.21
N GLY A 72 14.65 -10.42 -13.39
CA GLY A 72 15.93 -10.98 -13.83
C GLY A 72 17.01 -9.93 -14.11
N ALA A 73 18.19 -10.37 -14.53
CA ALA A 73 19.39 -9.55 -14.71
C ALA A 73 19.22 -8.32 -15.63
N GLN A 74 18.26 -8.34 -16.54
CA GLN A 74 18.00 -7.24 -17.48
C GLN A 74 16.77 -6.41 -17.07
N SER A 75 16.52 -6.26 -15.77
CA SER A 75 15.40 -5.46 -15.28
C SER A 75 15.46 -4.02 -15.77
N PRO A 76 14.36 -3.48 -16.32
CA PRO A 76 14.27 -2.08 -16.70
C PRO A 76 14.21 -1.14 -15.48
N LEU A 77 14.04 -1.68 -14.26
CA LEU A 77 13.84 -0.92 -13.03
C LEU A 77 15.13 -0.64 -12.26
N THR A 78 16.25 -1.25 -12.63
CA THR A 78 17.51 -1.19 -11.85
C THR A 78 17.92 0.24 -11.50
N GLU A 79 17.92 1.15 -12.46
CA GLU A 79 18.33 2.54 -12.22
C GLU A 79 17.28 3.31 -11.39
N LEU A 80 16.00 3.07 -11.63
CA LEU A 80 14.93 3.67 -10.84
C LEU A 80 14.98 3.22 -9.37
N LEU A 81 15.19 1.94 -9.10
CA LEU A 81 15.27 1.41 -7.72
C LEU A 81 16.47 2.01 -6.98
N LYS A 82 17.63 2.16 -7.64
CA LYS A 82 18.78 2.88 -7.09
C LYS A 82 18.45 4.34 -6.77
N GLU A 83 17.77 5.03 -7.69
CA GLU A 83 17.34 6.42 -7.50
C GLU A 83 16.41 6.55 -6.29
N LEU A 84 15.38 5.71 -6.19
CA LEU A 84 14.38 5.78 -5.13
C LEU A 84 15.00 5.49 -3.75
N THR A 85 15.84 4.47 -3.64
CA THR A 85 16.51 4.12 -2.37
C THR A 85 17.54 5.15 -1.94
N ALA A 86 18.19 5.84 -2.88
CA ALA A 86 19.10 6.94 -2.57
C ALA A 86 18.38 8.20 -2.05
N LYS A 87 17.13 8.41 -2.48
CA LYS A 87 16.32 9.57 -2.07
C LYS A 87 15.57 9.38 -0.76
N ASP A 88 15.14 8.15 -0.46
CA ASP A 88 14.35 7.84 0.75
C ASP A 88 14.86 6.54 1.38
N ASN A 89 15.44 6.63 2.57
CA ASN A 89 16.01 5.50 3.30
C ASN A 89 14.97 4.49 3.82
N ARG A 90 13.69 4.81 3.71
CA ARG A 90 12.58 3.90 4.02
C ARG A 90 12.30 2.94 2.86
N ILE A 91 12.89 3.17 1.70
CA ILE A 91 12.74 2.31 0.53
C ILE A 91 13.92 1.36 0.48
N LYS A 92 13.62 0.08 0.34
CA LYS A 92 14.60 -1.00 0.20
C LYS A 92 14.26 -1.82 -1.03
N TYR A 93 15.26 -2.46 -1.62
CA TYR A 93 14.99 -3.42 -2.69
C TYR A 93 16.01 -4.54 -2.71
N VAL A 94 15.59 -5.66 -3.28
CA VAL A 94 16.42 -6.77 -3.71
C VAL A 94 16.15 -7.06 -5.18
N SER A 95 17.16 -7.39 -5.94
CA SER A 95 17.07 -7.77 -7.36
C SER A 95 17.63 -9.17 -7.56
N HIS A 96 17.10 -9.89 -8.52
CA HIS A 96 17.46 -11.28 -8.82
C HIS A 96 18.06 -11.40 -10.22
N GLU A 97 19.03 -12.30 -10.38
CA GLU A 97 19.61 -12.59 -11.69
C GLU A 97 18.63 -13.38 -12.57
N GLU A 98 17.92 -14.34 -11.96
CA GLU A 98 16.90 -15.12 -12.64
C GLU A 98 15.50 -14.60 -12.35
N PRO A 99 14.58 -14.67 -13.32
CA PRO A 99 13.20 -14.29 -13.10
C PRO A 99 12.53 -15.13 -12.02
N LEU A 100 11.80 -14.48 -11.11
CA LEU A 100 11.05 -15.14 -10.03
C LEU A 100 9.56 -15.22 -10.34
N GLN A 101 8.92 -16.28 -9.84
CA GLN A 101 7.46 -16.38 -9.76
C GLN A 101 6.92 -15.49 -8.64
N ILE A 102 5.61 -15.19 -8.67
CA ILE A 102 5.00 -14.23 -7.76
C ILE A 102 5.25 -14.56 -6.27
N SER A 103 5.09 -15.82 -5.86
CA SER A 103 5.27 -16.22 -4.46
C SER A 103 6.71 -16.09 -3.99
N GLU A 104 7.68 -16.53 -4.81
CA GLU A 104 9.10 -16.40 -4.51
C GLU A 104 9.52 -14.94 -4.42
N ASN A 105 9.03 -14.12 -5.35
CA ASN A 105 9.31 -12.69 -5.41
C ASN A 105 8.71 -11.97 -4.20
N THR A 106 7.47 -12.30 -3.80
CA THR A 106 6.84 -11.77 -2.59
C THR A 106 7.61 -12.18 -1.33
N ASN A 107 8.00 -13.45 -1.22
CA ASN A 107 8.79 -13.93 -0.09
C ASN A 107 10.14 -13.22 0.03
N SER A 108 10.79 -12.95 -1.09
CA SER A 108 12.04 -12.19 -1.12
C SER A 108 11.86 -10.74 -0.64
N ALA A 109 10.73 -10.09 -0.93
CA ALA A 109 10.40 -8.79 -0.36
C ALA A 109 10.14 -8.87 1.16
N ILE A 110 9.54 -9.96 1.65
CA ILE A 110 9.33 -10.20 3.08
C ILE A 110 10.66 -10.34 3.83
N GLU A 111 11.66 -10.99 3.25
CA GLU A 111 12.97 -11.21 3.87
C GLU A 111 13.71 -9.91 4.22
N ILE A 112 13.48 -8.84 3.48
CA ILE A 112 14.08 -7.52 3.75
C ILE A 112 13.21 -6.61 4.62
N ALA A 113 11.99 -7.04 4.96
CA ALA A 113 11.07 -6.31 5.82
C ALA A 113 11.53 -6.35 7.29
N THR A 114 11.39 -5.23 8.01
CA THR A 114 11.81 -5.09 9.41
C THR A 114 10.75 -4.46 10.30
N GLY A 115 9.53 -4.33 9.80
CA GLY A 115 8.40 -3.74 10.54
C GLY A 115 7.69 -4.71 11.47
N ASP A 116 6.86 -4.16 12.31
CA ASP A 116 6.01 -4.91 13.24
C ASP A 116 4.83 -5.59 12.54
N PHE A 117 4.41 -5.01 11.42
CA PHE A 117 3.36 -5.54 10.55
C PHE A 117 3.86 -5.58 9.11
N ILE A 118 3.47 -6.62 8.39
CA ILE A 118 3.68 -6.76 6.95
C ILE A 118 2.36 -6.46 6.25
N ALA A 119 2.42 -5.62 5.23
CA ALA A 119 1.31 -5.33 4.34
C ALA A 119 1.68 -5.67 2.89
N PHE A 120 0.71 -6.10 2.13
CA PHE A 120 0.86 -6.42 0.71
C PHE A 120 0.30 -5.28 -0.12
N ALA A 121 0.99 -4.92 -1.18
CA ALA A 121 0.52 -3.98 -2.18
C ALA A 121 1.04 -4.39 -3.56
N ASP A 122 0.23 -4.19 -4.57
CA ASP A 122 0.64 -4.39 -5.96
C ASP A 122 1.38 -3.15 -6.48
N HIS A 123 2.22 -3.38 -7.46
CA HIS A 123 3.12 -2.34 -8.01
C HIS A 123 2.40 -1.20 -8.75
N ASP A 124 1.14 -1.35 -9.06
CA ASP A 124 0.27 -0.40 -9.78
C ASP A 124 -0.84 0.19 -8.89
N ASP A 125 -0.81 -0.10 -7.60
CA ASP A 125 -1.70 0.48 -6.61
C ASP A 125 -1.22 1.85 -6.09
N GLU A 126 -2.14 2.61 -5.52
CA GLU A 126 -1.88 3.87 -4.81
C GLU A 126 -2.70 3.91 -3.51
N LEU A 127 -2.10 4.46 -2.47
CA LEU A 127 -2.77 4.61 -1.18
C LEU A 127 -3.27 6.04 -1.00
N THR A 128 -4.45 6.18 -0.40
CA THR A 128 -4.90 7.51 0.05
C THR A 128 -3.97 8.05 1.15
N PRO A 129 -3.75 9.38 1.26
CA PRO A 129 -2.77 9.96 2.18
C PRO A 129 -2.97 9.62 3.66
N ASN A 130 -4.16 9.19 4.06
CA ASN A 130 -4.51 8.80 5.43
C ASN A 130 -4.52 7.28 5.68
N ALA A 131 -4.23 6.45 4.67
CA ALA A 131 -4.41 5.00 4.78
C ALA A 131 -3.61 4.40 5.94
N LEU A 132 -2.33 4.72 6.05
CA LEU A 132 -1.49 4.19 7.12
C LEU A 132 -1.90 4.74 8.50
N PHE A 133 -2.35 5.98 8.55
CA PHE A 133 -2.86 6.58 9.79
C PHE A 133 -4.07 5.81 10.31
N GLU A 134 -5.03 5.48 9.46
CA GLU A 134 -6.23 4.73 9.87
C GLU A 134 -5.87 3.30 10.31
N CYS A 135 -4.94 2.64 9.63
CA CYS A 135 -4.44 1.33 10.07
C CYS A 135 -3.82 1.41 11.48
N VAL A 136 -2.95 2.38 11.72
CA VAL A 136 -2.28 2.54 13.03
C VAL A 136 -3.27 2.96 14.12
N LYS A 137 -4.26 3.77 13.78
CA LYS A 137 -5.36 4.11 14.69
C LYS A 137 -6.14 2.85 15.09
N ALA A 138 -6.52 2.01 14.13
CA ALA A 138 -7.22 0.75 14.42
C ALA A 138 -6.39 -0.19 15.31
N ILE A 139 -5.07 -0.29 15.09
CA ILE A 139 -4.15 -1.05 15.96
C ILE A 139 -4.13 -0.50 17.38
N ASN A 140 -4.13 0.82 17.57
CA ASN A 140 -4.13 1.44 18.89
C ASN A 140 -5.48 1.30 19.60
N GLU A 141 -6.59 1.33 18.88
CA GLU A 141 -7.93 1.10 19.41
C GLU A 141 -8.16 -0.37 19.81
N LYS A 142 -7.54 -1.30 19.09
CA LYS A 142 -7.65 -2.75 19.33
C LYS A 142 -6.25 -3.39 19.35
N PRO A 143 -5.52 -3.36 20.48
CA PRO A 143 -4.13 -3.82 20.57
C PRO A 143 -3.88 -5.30 20.21
N GLN A 144 -4.90 -6.15 20.22
CA GLN A 144 -4.82 -7.54 19.78
C GLN A 144 -5.10 -7.74 18.29
N THR A 145 -5.16 -6.68 17.51
CA THR A 145 -5.34 -6.76 16.05
C THR A 145 -4.18 -7.51 15.41
N LEU A 146 -4.47 -8.57 14.68
CA LEU A 146 -3.49 -9.38 13.95
C LEU A 146 -3.57 -9.15 12.43
N VAL A 147 -4.76 -8.86 11.92
CA VAL A 147 -5.02 -8.64 10.50
C VAL A 147 -5.89 -7.40 10.30
N ILE A 148 -5.53 -6.60 9.31
CA ILE A 148 -6.32 -5.46 8.85
C ILE A 148 -6.48 -5.62 7.35
N TYR A 149 -7.67 -5.36 6.85
CA TYR A 149 -7.94 -5.19 5.42
C TYR A 149 -8.79 -3.95 5.22
N THR A 150 -8.67 -3.34 4.07
CA THR A 150 -9.27 -2.04 3.76
C THR A 150 -10.22 -2.16 2.58
N ASP A 151 -11.17 -1.24 2.49
CA ASP A 151 -11.92 -1.03 1.26
C ASP A 151 -10.98 -0.56 0.14
N GLU A 152 -11.40 -0.79 -1.09
CA GLU A 152 -10.67 -0.39 -2.28
C GLU A 152 -11.60 0.14 -3.36
N ASP A 153 -11.06 0.85 -4.32
CA ASP A 153 -11.74 1.23 -5.54
C ASP A 153 -10.79 1.16 -6.75
N LYS A 154 -11.30 1.38 -7.93
CA LYS A 154 -10.48 1.46 -9.13
C LYS A 154 -10.26 2.91 -9.51
N MET A 155 -9.06 3.19 -9.98
CA MET A 155 -8.68 4.49 -10.49
C MET A 155 -8.50 4.46 -12.01
N SER A 156 -8.88 5.55 -12.69
CA SER A 156 -8.59 5.70 -14.11
C SER A 156 -7.09 5.87 -14.36
N MET A 157 -6.63 5.50 -15.56
CA MET A 157 -5.21 5.54 -15.93
C MET A 157 -4.55 6.93 -15.81
N ASP A 158 -5.35 7.98 -15.81
CA ASP A 158 -4.92 9.37 -15.60
C ASP A 158 -4.94 9.83 -14.13
N GLY A 159 -5.43 8.96 -13.22
CA GLY A 159 -5.49 9.22 -11.78
C GLY A 159 -6.63 10.14 -11.32
N HIS A 160 -7.53 10.54 -12.22
CA HIS A 160 -8.51 11.59 -11.90
C HIS A 160 -9.91 11.09 -11.54
N LYS A 161 -10.22 9.84 -11.85
CA LYS A 161 -11.56 9.28 -11.60
C LYS A 161 -11.45 7.98 -10.82
N PHE A 162 -12.24 7.89 -9.75
CA PHE A 162 -12.39 6.68 -8.95
C PHE A 162 -13.73 6.03 -9.25
N PHE A 163 -13.77 4.70 -9.38
CA PHE A 163 -14.96 3.97 -9.78
C PHE A 163 -14.93 2.54 -9.24
N GLN A 164 -16.07 1.86 -9.28
CA GLN A 164 -16.22 0.48 -8.82
C GLN A 164 -15.70 0.26 -7.40
N PRO A 165 -16.18 1.02 -6.37
CA PRO A 165 -15.77 0.78 -5.01
C PRO A 165 -16.12 -0.64 -4.57
N HIS A 166 -15.21 -1.26 -3.85
CA HIS A 166 -15.39 -2.53 -3.18
C HIS A 166 -15.39 -2.30 -1.68
N PHE A 167 -16.58 -2.07 -1.11
CA PHE A 167 -16.77 -2.00 0.33
C PHE A 167 -16.81 -3.42 0.88
N LYS A 168 -15.81 -3.76 1.66
CA LYS A 168 -15.63 -5.12 2.17
C LYS A 168 -16.50 -5.34 3.40
N PRO A 169 -17.08 -6.54 3.58
CA PRO A 169 -17.84 -6.86 4.79
C PRO A 169 -16.92 -6.97 6.02
N ASP A 170 -17.51 -6.97 7.21
CA ASP A 170 -16.81 -7.44 8.40
C ASP A 170 -16.25 -8.86 8.19
N TYR A 171 -15.24 -9.23 8.98
CA TYR A 171 -14.59 -10.53 8.85
C TYR A 171 -15.61 -11.68 8.90
N ASN A 172 -15.68 -12.41 7.82
CA ASN A 172 -16.59 -13.54 7.62
C ASN A 172 -15.81 -14.75 7.09
N PRO A 173 -15.48 -15.74 7.97
CA PRO A 173 -14.69 -16.90 7.59
C PRO A 173 -15.40 -17.78 6.55
N ASP A 174 -16.73 -17.91 6.60
CA ASP A 174 -17.47 -18.72 5.64
C ASP A 174 -17.41 -18.09 4.23
N LEU A 175 -17.54 -16.77 4.15
CA LEU A 175 -17.39 -16.06 2.89
C LEU A 175 -15.95 -16.18 2.35
N LEU A 176 -14.95 -16.05 3.22
CA LEU A 176 -13.55 -16.15 2.83
C LEU A 176 -13.17 -17.53 2.29
N CYS A 177 -13.84 -18.60 2.77
CA CYS A 177 -13.68 -19.96 2.22
C CYS A 177 -14.24 -20.10 0.80
N THR A 178 -15.10 -19.20 0.35
CA THR A 178 -15.74 -19.27 -0.97
C THR A 178 -15.16 -18.28 -1.96
N VAL A 179 -14.75 -17.10 -1.49
CA VAL A 179 -14.14 -16.03 -2.30
C VAL A 179 -13.15 -15.23 -1.48
N ASN A 180 -11.99 -14.93 -2.06
CA ASN A 180 -11.06 -13.98 -1.45
C ASN A 180 -11.61 -12.57 -1.65
N TYR A 181 -12.24 -12.01 -0.60
CA TYR A 181 -12.75 -10.63 -0.60
C TYR A 181 -11.78 -9.65 0.09
N ILE A 182 -10.70 -10.15 0.66
CA ILE A 182 -9.73 -9.32 1.40
C ILE A 182 -8.81 -8.57 0.44
N CYS A 183 -8.42 -9.21 -0.65
CA CYS A 183 -7.58 -8.64 -1.71
C CYS A 183 -7.87 -9.27 -3.08
#